data_14e5ea9cb483cd4d7259a863bfa8b250
#
_entry.id   14e5ea9cb483cd4d7259a863bfa8b250
#
_cell.length_a   1.000
_cell.length_b   1.000
_cell.length_c   1.000
_cell.angle_alpha   90.00
_cell.angle_beta   90.00
_cell.angle_gamma   90.00
#
_symmetry.space_group_name_H-M   'P 1'
#
loop_
_entity.id
_entity.type
_entity.pdbx_description
1 polymer ?
#
loop_
_entity_poly.entity_id
_entity_poly.type
_entity_poly.pdbx_seq_one_letter_code
_entity_poly.pdbx_strand_id
1 'polypeptide(L)'
;MSAIAGCSLSNAWPCMKEESRRAAQADLERYLQKLRALTPPTPVYIRSCIGRPAYDHRLSNGSPRRPFASEADFNDFLVAPVTRCPKKELVNHYRRQLADDHGVVFTHADLCGEHILVEQSTGSTTGLIDWEMTGWWPAYWEYTKSWYGNKYQPWWTDLIASVLSPHEHELRIEEDLQKF
;
A
#
# COMPACT_ATOMS: atom_id res chain seq x y z
N MET A 1 -15.89 -2.27 19.53
CA MET A 1 -15.95 -1.95 18.09
C MET A 1 -17.36 -2.23 17.59
N SER A 2 -17.94 -1.34 16.78
CA SER A 2 -19.23 -1.61 16.12
C SER A 2 -18.99 -2.60 14.97
N ALA A 3 -19.92 -3.57 14.78
CA ALA A 3 -19.86 -4.47 13.64
C ALA A 3 -20.17 -3.69 12.35
N ILE A 4 -19.38 -3.89 11.31
CA ILE A 4 -19.65 -3.36 9.97
C ILE A 4 -20.37 -4.47 9.19
N ALA A 5 -21.49 -4.14 8.54
CA ALA A 5 -22.23 -5.08 7.71
C ALA A 5 -21.46 -5.44 6.44
N GLY A 6 -21.68 -6.66 5.93
CA GLY A 6 -21.04 -7.15 4.71
C GLY A 6 -20.09 -8.32 4.96
N CYS A 7 -19.42 -8.74 3.92
CA CYS A 7 -18.35 -9.73 3.96
C CYS A 7 -17.10 -9.20 3.27
N SER A 8 -15.94 -9.85 3.48
CA SER A 8 -14.71 -9.42 2.82
C SER A 8 -14.83 -9.58 1.30
N LEU A 9 -14.19 -8.67 0.55
CA LEU A 9 -14.18 -8.71 -0.90
C LEU A 9 -13.55 -10.01 -1.41
N SER A 10 -12.51 -10.53 -0.76
CA SER A 10 -11.91 -11.83 -1.09
C SER A 10 -12.93 -12.96 -1.06
N ASN A 11 -13.79 -13.00 -0.05
CA ASN A 11 -14.82 -14.01 0.07
C ASN A 11 -15.99 -13.81 -0.92
N ALA A 12 -16.33 -12.56 -1.19
CA ALA A 12 -17.44 -12.22 -2.07
C ALA A 12 -17.10 -12.39 -3.55
N TRP A 13 -15.88 -12.00 -3.96
CA TRP A 13 -15.45 -11.85 -5.34
C TRP A 13 -15.76 -13.05 -6.24
N PRO A 14 -15.48 -14.30 -5.84
CA PRO A 14 -15.75 -15.47 -6.69
C PRO A 14 -17.24 -15.64 -7.05
N CYS A 15 -18.13 -15.20 -6.15
CA CYS A 15 -19.58 -15.36 -6.28
C CYS A 15 -20.30 -14.09 -6.79
N MET A 16 -19.60 -12.96 -6.90
CA MET A 16 -20.18 -11.70 -7.37
C MET A 16 -20.43 -11.74 -8.87
N LYS A 17 -21.55 -11.13 -9.28
CA LYS A 17 -21.83 -10.84 -10.70
C LYS A 17 -20.91 -9.71 -11.17
N GLU A 18 -20.69 -9.65 -12.47
CA GLU A 18 -19.84 -8.64 -13.10
C GLU A 18 -20.25 -7.20 -12.76
N GLU A 19 -21.55 -6.92 -12.70
CA GLU A 19 -22.08 -5.62 -12.31
C GLU A 19 -21.68 -5.24 -10.86
N SER A 20 -21.78 -6.20 -9.95
CA SER A 20 -21.39 -6.01 -8.55
C SER A 20 -19.87 -5.83 -8.40
N ARG A 21 -19.06 -6.54 -9.19
CA ARG A 21 -17.60 -6.34 -9.23
C ARG A 21 -17.23 -4.95 -9.71
N ARG A 22 -17.90 -4.45 -10.76
CA ARG A 22 -17.70 -3.07 -11.25
C ARG A 22 -18.12 -2.03 -10.24
N ALA A 23 -19.21 -2.27 -9.49
CA ALA A 23 -19.63 -1.36 -8.42
C ALA A 23 -18.58 -1.29 -7.30
N ALA A 24 -18.06 -2.44 -6.87
CA ALA A 24 -16.98 -2.50 -5.86
C ALA A 24 -15.70 -1.80 -6.34
N GLN A 25 -15.31 -2.01 -7.60
CA GLN A 25 -14.18 -1.32 -8.22
C GLN A 25 -14.36 0.21 -8.22
N ALA A 26 -15.51 0.70 -8.68
CA ALA A 26 -15.81 2.14 -8.72
C ALA A 26 -15.83 2.78 -7.32
N ASP A 27 -16.38 2.06 -6.35
CA ASP A 27 -16.40 2.53 -4.95
C ASP A 27 -14.97 2.60 -4.39
N LEU A 28 -14.17 1.57 -4.60
CA LEU A 28 -12.79 1.52 -4.12
C LEU A 28 -11.94 2.64 -4.75
N GLU A 29 -12.03 2.82 -6.07
CA GLU A 29 -11.35 3.92 -6.77
C GLU A 29 -11.72 5.27 -6.16
N ARG A 30 -13.00 5.53 -5.97
CA ARG A 30 -13.52 6.78 -5.38
C ARG A 30 -13.00 6.99 -3.95
N TYR A 31 -12.91 5.95 -3.13
CA TYR A 31 -12.38 6.06 -1.76
C TYR A 31 -10.89 6.33 -1.77
N LEU A 32 -10.12 5.61 -2.56
CA LEU A 32 -8.67 5.81 -2.67
C LEU A 32 -8.33 7.21 -3.21
N GLN A 33 -9.07 7.71 -4.20
CA GLN A 33 -8.91 9.09 -4.69
C GLN A 33 -9.16 10.12 -3.58
N LYS A 34 -10.20 9.93 -2.74
CA LYS A 34 -10.48 10.83 -1.61
C LYS A 34 -9.38 10.78 -0.55
N LEU A 35 -8.84 9.60 -0.23
CA LEU A 35 -7.73 9.47 0.72
C LEU A 35 -6.49 10.19 0.19
N ARG A 36 -6.15 10.00 -1.09
CA ARG A 36 -4.99 10.63 -1.73
C ARG A 36 -5.12 12.14 -1.90
N ALA A 37 -6.36 12.67 -1.92
CA ALA A 37 -6.61 14.10 -1.97
C ALA A 37 -6.43 14.80 -0.60
N LEU A 38 -6.22 14.07 0.47
CA LEU A 38 -5.91 14.67 1.78
C LEU A 38 -4.58 15.40 1.71
N THR A 39 -4.51 16.57 2.35
CA THR A 39 -3.28 17.37 2.40
C THR A 39 -2.39 16.88 3.54
N PRO A 40 -1.13 16.54 3.28
CA PRO A 40 -0.21 16.14 4.34
C PRO A 40 0.06 17.30 5.32
N PRO A 41 0.19 17.02 6.62
CA PRO A 41 0.55 18.04 7.60
C PRO A 41 1.95 18.61 7.33
N THR A 42 2.12 19.90 7.60
CA THR A 42 3.41 20.59 7.48
C THR A 42 4.19 20.52 8.81
N PRO A 43 5.50 20.21 8.80
CA PRO A 43 6.29 19.77 7.65
C PRO A 43 5.91 18.37 7.17
N VAL A 44 6.14 18.10 5.87
CA VAL A 44 5.82 16.80 5.26
C VAL A 44 6.84 15.77 5.71
N TYR A 45 6.36 14.66 6.29
CA TYR A 45 7.15 13.51 6.70
C TYR A 45 6.46 12.23 6.28
N ILE A 46 7.23 11.19 6.01
CA ILE A 46 6.72 9.83 5.92
C ILE A 46 6.56 9.30 7.34
N ARG A 47 5.30 9.08 7.77
CA ARG A 47 4.94 8.79 9.17
C ARG A 47 3.53 8.22 9.29
N SER A 48 3.20 7.68 10.46
CA SER A 48 1.83 7.25 10.77
C SER A 48 0.84 8.42 10.71
N CYS A 49 -0.44 8.13 10.54
CA CYS A 49 -1.53 9.13 10.49
C CYS A 49 -1.62 10.02 11.73
N ILE A 50 -1.17 9.53 12.89
CA ILE A 50 -1.15 10.27 14.16
C ILE A 50 0.19 10.96 14.44
N GLY A 51 1.07 11.08 13.44
CA GLY A 51 2.36 11.76 13.57
C GLY A 51 3.45 10.99 14.30
N ARG A 52 3.24 9.72 14.62
CA ARG A 52 4.22 8.81 15.22
C ARG A 52 5.13 8.19 14.15
N PRO A 53 6.16 7.40 14.53
CA PRO A 53 6.95 6.63 13.58
C PRO A 53 6.10 5.86 12.59
N ALA A 54 6.59 5.75 11.36
CA ALA A 54 5.98 4.90 10.34
C ALA A 54 5.99 3.44 10.79
N TYR A 55 4.87 2.76 10.63
CA TYR A 55 4.70 1.35 10.97
C TYR A 55 4.27 0.57 9.74
N ASP A 56 4.98 -0.49 9.41
CA ASP A 56 4.66 -1.39 8.32
C ASP A 56 5.32 -2.75 8.56
N HIS A 57 4.58 -3.83 8.41
CA HIS A 57 5.08 -5.20 8.62
C HIS A 57 6.25 -5.57 7.71
N ARG A 58 6.31 -5.02 6.51
CA ARG A 58 7.42 -5.22 5.56
C ARG A 58 8.71 -4.53 6.02
N LEU A 59 8.58 -3.50 6.84
CA LEU A 59 9.70 -2.72 7.33
C LEU A 59 10.13 -3.23 8.70
N SER A 60 11.00 -4.24 8.76
CA SER A 60 11.63 -4.66 10.00
C SER A 60 10.75 -5.47 10.95
N ASN A 61 10.03 -6.46 10.41
CA ASN A 61 9.19 -7.35 11.19
C ASN A 61 8.15 -6.60 12.06
N GLY A 62 7.58 -5.52 11.52
CA GLY A 62 6.56 -4.75 12.19
C GLY A 62 7.05 -3.77 13.28
N SER A 63 8.36 -3.57 13.43
CA SER A 63 8.87 -2.59 14.40
C SER A 63 8.63 -1.16 13.90
N PRO A 64 8.05 -0.27 14.73
CA PRO A 64 7.88 1.13 14.37
C PRO A 64 9.22 1.80 14.06
N ARG A 65 9.25 2.63 13.03
CA ARG A 65 10.42 3.42 12.63
C ARG A 65 10.17 4.89 12.88
N ARG A 66 11.26 5.66 13.06
CA ARG A 66 11.17 7.12 13.16
C ARG A 66 10.44 7.70 11.94
N PRO A 67 9.79 8.87 12.05
CA PRO A 67 9.34 9.59 10.88
C PRO A 67 10.52 9.88 9.94
N PHE A 68 10.34 9.69 8.64
CA PHE A 68 11.36 10.00 7.64
C PHE A 68 11.14 11.42 7.14
N ALA A 69 12.19 12.21 7.09
CA ALA A 69 12.11 13.62 6.71
C ALA A 69 11.94 13.83 5.20
N SER A 70 12.25 12.82 4.41
CA SER A 70 12.14 12.85 2.94
C SER A 70 11.98 11.44 2.39
N GLU A 71 11.61 11.33 1.13
CA GLU A 71 11.61 10.07 0.42
C GLU A 71 13.03 9.48 0.29
N ALA A 72 14.05 10.33 0.08
CA ALA A 72 15.45 9.89 0.09
C ALA A 72 15.83 9.18 1.39
N ASP A 73 15.45 9.74 2.54
CA ASP A 73 15.68 9.14 3.86
C ASP A 73 14.93 7.80 4.03
N PHE A 74 13.75 7.68 3.45
CA PHE A 74 12.98 6.44 3.41
C PHE A 74 13.61 5.41 2.47
N ASN A 75 14.03 5.81 1.28
CA ASN A 75 14.68 4.94 0.30
C ASN A 75 16.04 4.42 0.80
N ASP A 76 16.83 5.26 1.48
CA ASP A 76 18.05 4.82 2.16
C ASP A 76 17.76 3.74 3.21
N PHE A 77 16.65 3.88 3.92
CA PHE A 77 16.20 2.87 4.86
C PHE A 77 15.75 1.57 4.17
N LEU A 78 15.02 1.64 3.05
CA LEU A 78 14.55 0.46 2.31
C LEU A 78 15.71 -0.43 1.82
N VAL A 79 16.81 0.18 1.38
CA VAL A 79 17.97 -0.59 0.91
C VAL A 79 18.91 -1.03 2.03
N ALA A 80 18.71 -0.56 3.27
CA ALA A 80 19.57 -0.88 4.40
C ALA A 80 19.72 -2.40 4.68
N PRO A 81 18.70 -3.26 4.55
CA PRO A 81 18.86 -4.71 4.73
C PRO A 81 19.88 -5.33 3.78
N VAL A 82 20.00 -4.82 2.56
CA VAL A 82 20.96 -5.29 1.54
C VAL A 82 22.41 -5.04 1.99
N THR A 83 22.65 -4.11 2.92
CA THR A 83 24.01 -3.84 3.47
C THR A 83 24.58 -5.05 4.20
N ARG A 84 23.75 -5.99 4.64
CA ARG A 84 24.17 -7.26 5.24
C ARG A 84 24.68 -8.26 4.21
N CYS A 85 24.38 -8.04 2.94
CA CYS A 85 24.91 -8.83 1.84
C CYS A 85 26.41 -8.49 1.66
N PRO A 86 27.30 -9.50 1.43
CA PRO A 86 28.71 -9.25 1.19
C PRO A 86 29.01 -8.41 -0.06
N LYS A 87 28.02 -8.23 -0.95
CA LYS A 87 28.15 -7.43 -2.18
C LYS A 87 27.62 -6.00 -1.94
N LYS A 88 28.46 -5.12 -1.38
CA LYS A 88 28.12 -3.69 -1.15
C LYS A 88 27.65 -2.95 -2.41
N GLU A 89 28.05 -3.40 -3.57
CA GLU A 89 27.65 -2.84 -4.87
C GLU A 89 26.13 -2.95 -5.11
N LEU A 90 25.46 -3.96 -4.53
CA LEU A 90 24.01 -4.15 -4.64
C LEU A 90 23.22 -3.02 -3.96
N VAL A 91 23.67 -2.53 -2.81
CA VAL A 91 23.03 -1.41 -2.12
C VAL A 91 22.98 -0.19 -3.04
N ASN A 92 24.14 0.17 -3.59
CA ASN A 92 24.26 1.31 -4.50
C ASN A 92 23.50 1.07 -5.82
N HIS A 93 23.39 -0.18 -6.26
CA HIS A 93 22.63 -0.53 -7.45
C HIS A 93 21.13 -0.26 -7.24
N TYR A 94 20.52 -0.80 -6.18
CA TYR A 94 19.10 -0.59 -5.90
C TYR A 94 18.81 0.85 -5.52
N ARG A 95 19.65 1.48 -4.69
CA ARG A 95 19.43 2.88 -4.26
C ARG A 95 19.38 3.85 -5.43
N ARG A 96 20.21 3.65 -6.46
CA ARG A 96 20.19 4.49 -7.67
C ARG A 96 18.96 4.29 -8.56
N GLN A 97 18.25 3.20 -8.40
CA GLN A 97 17.02 2.94 -9.14
C GLN A 97 15.79 3.55 -8.48
N LEU A 98 15.84 3.79 -7.16
CA LEU A 98 14.76 4.44 -6.42
C LEU A 98 14.80 5.95 -6.68
N ALA A 99 13.70 6.49 -7.22
CA ALA A 99 13.49 7.93 -7.34
C ALA A 99 13.20 8.54 -5.95
N ASP A 100 13.50 9.83 -5.78
CA ASP A 100 13.25 10.57 -4.54
C ASP A 100 12.27 11.74 -4.79
N ASP A 101 11.39 11.60 -5.78
CA ASP A 101 10.53 12.67 -6.31
C ASP A 101 9.02 12.37 -6.26
N HIS A 102 8.62 11.26 -5.62
CA HIS A 102 7.22 10.97 -5.43
C HIS A 102 6.60 11.87 -4.36
N GLY A 103 5.38 12.33 -4.63
CA GLY A 103 4.59 13.03 -3.62
C GLY A 103 4.26 12.13 -2.42
N VAL A 104 4.15 12.72 -1.23
CA VAL A 104 3.68 12.03 -0.03
C VAL A 104 2.17 12.14 0.05
N VAL A 105 1.49 10.99 0.12
CA VAL A 105 0.03 10.89 0.11
C VAL A 105 -0.48 10.06 1.30
N PHE A 106 -1.74 10.27 1.65
CA PHE A 106 -2.39 9.45 2.66
C PHE A 106 -2.67 8.05 2.10
N THR A 107 -2.23 7.02 2.80
CA THR A 107 -2.17 5.64 2.33
C THR A 107 -2.72 4.71 3.42
N HIS A 108 -3.51 3.74 3.04
CA HIS A 108 -3.96 2.66 3.94
C HIS A 108 -2.78 1.78 4.35
N ALA A 109 -1.91 1.48 3.41
CA ALA A 109 -0.67 0.72 3.54
C ALA A 109 -0.84 -0.77 3.89
N ASP A 110 -2.08 -1.26 3.95
CA ASP A 110 -2.40 -2.69 4.09
C ASP A 110 -3.67 -3.07 3.31
N LEU A 111 -3.81 -2.50 2.12
CA LEU A 111 -4.97 -2.74 1.29
C LEU A 111 -4.92 -4.15 0.69
N CYS A 112 -5.90 -4.97 1.03
CA CYS A 112 -6.10 -6.32 0.50
C CYS A 112 -7.59 -6.66 0.46
N GLY A 113 -7.97 -7.73 -0.23
CA GLY A 113 -9.36 -8.12 -0.37
C GLY A 113 -10.04 -8.51 0.95
N GLU A 114 -9.28 -8.90 1.96
CA GLU A 114 -9.75 -9.20 3.32
C GLU A 114 -10.16 -7.94 4.08
N HIS A 115 -9.50 -6.80 3.82
CA HIS A 115 -9.73 -5.53 4.51
C HIS A 115 -10.76 -4.63 3.83
N ILE A 116 -11.34 -5.07 2.72
CA ILE A 116 -12.43 -4.38 2.01
C ILE A 116 -13.73 -5.15 2.29
N LEU A 117 -14.70 -4.50 2.93
CA LEU A 117 -16.01 -5.08 3.20
C LEU A 117 -17.01 -4.60 2.16
N VAL A 118 -17.80 -5.54 1.63
CA VAL A 118 -18.80 -5.27 0.59
C VAL A 118 -20.13 -5.94 0.90
N GLU A 119 -21.20 -5.35 0.41
CA GLU A 119 -22.49 -6.02 0.23
C GLU A 119 -22.40 -6.89 -1.04
N GLN A 120 -22.40 -8.21 -0.89
CA GLN A 120 -22.11 -9.15 -1.97
C GLN A 120 -23.06 -9.03 -3.17
N SER A 121 -24.32 -8.73 -2.92
CA SER A 121 -25.36 -8.68 -3.96
C SER A 121 -25.21 -7.45 -4.86
N THR A 122 -24.84 -6.32 -4.29
CA THR A 122 -24.75 -5.03 -4.98
C THR A 122 -23.33 -4.66 -5.37
N GLY A 123 -22.33 -5.17 -4.64
CA GLY A 123 -20.95 -4.76 -4.75
C GLY A 123 -20.61 -3.47 -4.01
N SER A 124 -21.59 -2.84 -3.34
CA SER A 124 -21.35 -1.61 -2.58
C SER A 124 -20.33 -1.85 -1.47
N THR A 125 -19.27 -1.05 -1.43
CA THR A 125 -18.29 -1.10 -0.35
C THR A 125 -18.88 -0.53 0.93
N THR A 126 -18.95 -1.35 1.98
CA THR A 126 -19.51 -0.99 3.29
C THR A 126 -18.46 -0.52 4.28
N GLY A 127 -17.18 -0.85 4.04
CA GLY A 127 -16.08 -0.38 4.89
C GLY A 127 -14.72 -0.81 4.42
N LEU A 128 -13.72 -0.03 4.85
CA LEU A 128 -12.30 -0.42 4.86
C LEU A 128 -11.91 -0.61 6.33
N ILE A 129 -11.20 -1.68 6.62
CA ILE A 129 -10.78 -2.05 7.99
C ILE A 129 -9.27 -2.25 8.04
N ASP A 130 -8.76 -2.39 9.26
CA ASP A 130 -7.32 -2.62 9.53
C ASP A 130 -6.41 -1.46 9.11
N TRP A 131 -6.63 -0.33 9.76
CA TRP A 131 -5.93 0.94 9.52
C TRP A 131 -4.63 1.09 10.33
N GLU A 132 -4.05 0.00 10.84
CA GLU A 132 -2.90 0.09 11.75
C GLU A 132 -1.62 0.60 11.08
N MET A 133 -1.45 0.34 9.76
CA MET A 133 -0.30 0.81 8.98
C MET A 133 -0.56 2.16 8.30
N THR A 134 -1.75 2.73 8.48
CA THR A 134 -2.16 3.96 7.81
C THR A 134 -1.25 5.13 8.15
N GLY A 135 -0.90 5.86 7.11
CA GLY A 135 -0.02 7.01 7.28
C GLY A 135 0.18 7.82 6.01
N TRP A 136 1.21 8.64 6.08
CA TRP A 136 1.71 9.45 4.99
C TRP A 136 2.91 8.75 4.37
N TRP A 137 2.74 8.26 3.15
CA TRP A 137 3.71 7.42 2.46
C TRP A 137 4.00 7.96 1.06
N PRO A 138 5.12 7.58 0.42
CA PRO A 138 5.34 7.87 -1.00
C PRO A 138 4.19 7.35 -1.86
N ALA A 139 3.83 8.05 -2.92
CA ALA A 139 2.65 7.76 -3.73
C ALA A 139 2.61 6.32 -4.30
N TYR A 140 3.77 5.70 -4.49
CA TYR A 140 3.88 4.32 -4.96
C TYR A 140 3.57 3.26 -3.90
N TRP A 141 3.62 3.61 -2.59
CA TRP A 141 3.62 2.65 -1.49
C TRP A 141 2.35 1.78 -1.44
N GLU A 142 1.17 2.37 -1.64
CA GLU A 142 -0.09 1.60 -1.69
C GLU A 142 -0.07 0.55 -2.80
N TYR A 143 0.39 0.93 -3.99
CA TYR A 143 0.44 0.04 -5.14
C TYR A 143 1.37 -1.15 -4.88
N THR A 144 2.61 -0.90 -4.47
CA THR A 144 3.59 -1.96 -4.21
C THR A 144 3.17 -2.87 -3.05
N LYS A 145 2.57 -2.30 -2.01
CA LYS A 145 2.06 -3.05 -0.84
C LYS A 145 0.89 -3.96 -1.21
N SER A 146 -0.08 -3.44 -1.95
CA SER A 146 -1.27 -4.20 -2.36
C SER A 146 -0.93 -5.40 -3.25
N TRP A 147 0.14 -5.30 -4.03
CA TRP A 147 0.64 -6.42 -4.84
C TRP A 147 1.29 -7.51 -4.00
N TYR A 148 2.00 -7.15 -2.96
CA TYR A 148 2.89 -8.05 -2.23
C TYR A 148 2.22 -9.30 -1.67
N GLY A 149 1.15 -9.15 -0.91
CA GLY A 149 0.44 -10.26 -0.24
C GLY A 149 -0.42 -11.10 -1.17
N ASN A 150 -0.80 -10.57 -2.34
CA ASN A 150 -1.87 -11.12 -3.19
C ASN A 150 -1.47 -11.29 -4.66
N LYS A 151 -0.19 -11.21 -4.99
CA LYS A 151 0.32 -11.29 -6.36
C LYS A 151 -0.04 -12.56 -7.14
N TYR A 152 -0.42 -13.62 -6.44
CA TYR A 152 -0.86 -14.88 -7.06
C TYR A 152 -2.37 -14.96 -7.29
N GLN A 153 -3.10 -13.88 -7.05
CA GLN A 153 -4.54 -13.77 -7.28
C GLN A 153 -4.81 -12.81 -8.44
N PRO A 154 -4.99 -13.31 -9.69
CA PRO A 154 -5.14 -12.45 -10.87
C PRO A 154 -6.26 -11.41 -10.73
N TRP A 155 -7.40 -11.79 -10.17
CA TRP A 155 -8.51 -10.87 -9.96
C TRP A 155 -8.13 -9.66 -9.10
N TRP A 156 -7.25 -9.87 -8.10
CA TRP A 156 -6.81 -8.80 -7.21
C TRP A 156 -5.82 -7.88 -7.90
N THR A 157 -4.82 -8.44 -8.60
CA THR A 157 -3.82 -7.64 -9.33
C THR A 157 -4.47 -6.81 -10.44
N ASP A 158 -5.47 -7.38 -11.15
CA ASP A 158 -6.25 -6.65 -12.15
C ASP A 158 -7.05 -5.51 -11.52
N LEU A 159 -7.69 -5.76 -10.37
CA LEU A 159 -8.43 -4.74 -9.62
C LEU A 159 -7.50 -3.59 -9.18
N ILE A 160 -6.37 -3.90 -8.55
CA ILE A 160 -5.41 -2.90 -8.06
C ILE A 160 -4.84 -2.08 -9.22
N ALA A 161 -4.47 -2.70 -10.31
CA ALA A 161 -3.99 -2.01 -11.52
C ALA A 161 -5.04 -1.08 -12.14
N SER A 162 -6.33 -1.34 -11.89
CA SER A 162 -7.43 -0.51 -12.38
C SER A 162 -7.78 0.68 -11.48
N VAL A 163 -7.55 0.58 -10.16
CA VAL A 163 -7.97 1.59 -9.18
C VAL A 163 -6.83 2.44 -8.62
N LEU A 164 -5.57 2.04 -8.82
CA LEU A 164 -4.37 2.77 -8.44
C LEU A 164 -3.53 3.11 -9.66
N SER A 165 -2.81 4.23 -9.60
CA SER A 165 -1.79 4.54 -10.61
C SER A 165 -0.69 3.48 -10.55
N PRO A 166 -0.32 2.85 -11.67
CA PRO A 166 0.72 1.84 -11.70
C PRO A 166 2.10 2.43 -11.35
N HIS A 167 2.86 1.69 -10.52
CA HIS A 167 4.24 1.98 -10.13
C HIS A 167 5.10 0.71 -10.33
N GLU A 168 5.15 0.25 -11.57
CA GLU A 168 5.79 -1.02 -11.94
C GLU A 168 7.30 -1.04 -11.70
N HIS A 169 7.94 0.12 -11.79
CA HIS A 169 9.37 0.25 -11.55
C HIS A 169 9.68 0.02 -10.07
N GLU A 170 8.98 0.73 -9.19
CA GLU A 170 9.11 0.63 -7.73
C GLU A 170 8.71 -0.77 -7.25
N LEU A 171 7.66 -1.35 -7.85
CA LEU A 171 7.21 -2.73 -7.52
C LEU A 171 8.34 -3.74 -7.77
N ARG A 172 9.03 -3.67 -8.91
CA ARG A 172 10.14 -4.59 -9.22
C ARG A 172 11.31 -4.45 -8.25
N ILE A 173 11.67 -3.21 -7.91
CA ILE A 173 12.73 -2.96 -6.93
C ILE A 173 12.35 -3.52 -5.56
N GLU A 174 11.12 -3.27 -5.12
CA GLU A 174 10.57 -3.80 -3.87
C GLU A 174 10.60 -5.32 -3.83
N GLU A 175 10.20 -6.00 -4.90
CA GLU A 175 10.24 -7.46 -5.01
C GLU A 175 11.68 -8.01 -4.94
N ASP A 176 12.63 -7.29 -5.48
CA ASP A 176 14.04 -7.67 -5.41
C ASP A 176 14.63 -7.45 -4.02
N LEU A 177 14.31 -6.33 -3.37
CA LEU A 177 14.78 -6.02 -2.01
C LEU A 177 14.28 -7.04 -0.97
N GLN A 178 13.13 -7.66 -1.19
CA GLN A 178 12.56 -8.67 -0.28
C GLN A 178 13.27 -10.02 -0.32
N LYS A 179 14.17 -10.24 -1.27
CA LYS A 179 14.99 -11.46 -1.35
C LYS A 179 16.17 -11.44 -0.35
N PHE A 180 16.38 -10.34 0.36
CA PHE A 180 17.44 -10.09 1.34
C PHE A 180 16.89 -9.96 2.75
#